data_7a01faf9e0a59054f9495ca7bc0c4e93
#
_entry.id   7a01faf9e0a59054f9495ca7bc0c4e93
#
_cell.length_a   1.000
_cell.length_b   1.000
_cell.length_c   1.000
_cell.angle_alpha   90.00
_cell.angle_beta   90.00
_cell.angle_gamma   90.00
#
_symmetry.space_group_name_H-M   'P 1'
#
loop_
_entity.id
_entity.type
_entity.pdbx_description
1 polymer ?
#
loop_
_entity_poly.entity_id
_entity_poly.type
_entity_poly.pdbx_seq_one_letter_code
_entity_poly.pdbx_strand_id
1 'polypeptide(L)'
;MQIGNKVKLKTFNGTLKPDDNCQPNENYWKLIGSIGQIVKDPNEKDQYASFSEDQRLLVQFEKDVKSLGLECHNNVDNSLWILKSDLAEL
;
A
#
# COMPACT_ATOMS: atom_id res chain seq x y z
N MET A 1 1.74 1.76 14.06
CA MET A 1 1.47 2.48 12.79
C MET A 1 0.14 3.22 12.90
N GLN A 2 0.14 4.48 12.52
CA GLN A 2 -1.04 5.34 12.63
C GLN A 2 -1.21 6.14 11.36
N ILE A 3 -2.43 6.66 11.14
CA ILE A 3 -2.69 7.61 10.05
C ILE A 3 -1.73 8.80 10.19
N GLY A 4 -1.11 9.18 9.08
CA GLY A 4 -0.12 10.26 9.04
C GLY A 4 1.33 9.80 9.14
N ASN A 5 1.58 8.55 9.57
CA ASN A 5 2.94 8.04 9.64
C ASN A 5 3.49 7.75 8.25
N LYS A 6 4.77 8.03 8.06
CA LYS A 6 5.47 7.63 6.85
C LYS A 6 5.99 6.22 7.00
N VAL A 7 5.88 5.45 5.92
CA VAL A 7 6.25 4.05 5.90
C VAL A 7 6.95 3.72 4.59
N LYS A 8 7.66 2.61 4.58
CA LYS A 8 8.33 2.09 3.39
C LYS A 8 7.78 0.71 3.08
N LEU A 9 7.49 0.45 1.82
CA LEU A 9 7.05 -0.88 1.40
C LEU A 9 8.26 -1.81 1.34
N LYS A 10 8.27 -2.85 2.17
CA LYS A 10 9.39 -3.81 2.22
C LYS A 10 9.10 -5.11 1.47
N THR A 11 7.83 -5.51 1.41
CA THR A 11 7.34 -6.67 0.65
C THR A 11 5.96 -6.34 0.12
N PHE A 12 5.39 -7.20 -0.74
CA PHE A 12 3.99 -7.08 -1.12
C PHE A 12 3.33 -8.46 -0.98
N ASN A 13 2.26 -8.54 -0.19
CA ASN A 13 1.58 -9.78 0.17
C ASN A 13 2.55 -10.82 0.74
N GLY A 14 3.55 -10.36 1.51
CA GLY A 14 4.53 -11.20 2.18
C GLY A 14 5.67 -11.71 1.31
N THR A 15 5.76 -11.26 0.05
CA THR A 15 6.80 -11.74 -0.88
C THR A 15 7.56 -10.57 -1.52
N LEU A 16 8.73 -10.89 -2.08
CA LEU A 16 9.58 -9.91 -2.78
C LEU A 16 9.36 -9.92 -4.30
N LYS A 17 8.68 -10.93 -4.82
CA LYS A 17 8.47 -11.11 -6.25
C LYS A 17 7.02 -11.45 -6.54
N PRO A 18 6.48 -10.99 -7.68
CA PRO A 18 5.13 -11.34 -8.09
C PRO A 18 5.02 -12.80 -8.50
N ASP A 19 3.78 -13.32 -8.50
CA ASP A 19 3.49 -14.61 -9.09
C ASP A 19 3.65 -14.58 -10.61
N ASP A 20 3.87 -15.75 -11.20
CA ASP A 20 3.99 -15.88 -12.66
C ASP A 20 2.75 -15.39 -13.42
N ASN A 21 1.60 -15.40 -12.74
CA ASN A 21 0.32 -14.97 -13.34
C ASN A 21 0.00 -13.50 -13.08
N CYS A 22 0.94 -12.73 -12.51
CA CYS A 22 0.72 -11.32 -12.19
C CYS A 22 0.56 -10.49 -13.48
N GLN A 23 -0.52 -9.72 -13.54
CA GLN A 23 -0.74 -8.80 -14.65
C GLN A 23 0.21 -7.61 -14.53
N PRO A 24 0.72 -7.06 -15.65
CA PRO A 24 1.64 -5.91 -15.60
C PRO A 24 1.07 -4.69 -14.85
N ASN A 25 -0.24 -4.44 -14.98
CA ASN A 25 -0.89 -3.30 -14.34
C ASN A 25 -1.19 -3.54 -12.85
N GLU A 26 -0.96 -4.74 -12.35
CA GLU A 26 -1.15 -5.13 -10.96
C GLU A 26 0.16 -5.55 -10.29
N ASN A 27 1.30 -5.31 -10.93
CA ASN A 27 2.61 -5.64 -10.38
C ASN A 27 3.06 -4.60 -9.36
N TYR A 28 2.39 -4.57 -8.20
CA TYR A 28 2.68 -3.62 -7.13
C TYR A 28 4.02 -3.90 -6.43
N TRP A 29 4.65 -5.03 -6.72
CA TRP A 29 6.02 -5.33 -6.27
C TRP A 29 7.02 -4.30 -6.78
N LYS A 30 6.70 -3.56 -7.86
CA LYS A 30 7.52 -2.45 -8.35
C LYS A 30 7.64 -1.31 -7.34
N LEU A 31 6.73 -1.25 -6.36
CA LEU A 31 6.74 -0.21 -5.33
C LEU A 31 7.59 -0.58 -4.12
N ILE A 32 8.15 -1.80 -4.06
CA ILE A 32 9.02 -2.19 -2.96
C ILE A 32 10.21 -1.23 -2.89
N GLY A 33 10.46 -0.71 -1.68
CA GLY A 33 11.46 0.32 -1.45
C GLY A 33 10.93 1.74 -1.52
N SER A 34 9.70 1.92 -1.98
CA SER A 34 9.06 3.24 -2.07
C SER A 34 8.51 3.69 -0.73
N ILE A 35 8.49 5.00 -0.54
CA ILE A 35 7.97 5.63 0.68
C ILE A 35 6.55 6.09 0.41
N GLY A 36 5.69 5.94 1.41
CA GLY A 36 4.34 6.43 1.39
C GLY A 36 3.90 6.90 2.76
N GLN A 37 2.66 7.30 2.87
CA GLN A 37 2.06 7.77 4.11
C GLN A 37 0.75 7.03 4.34
N ILE A 38 0.53 6.59 5.58
CA ILE A 38 -0.76 5.98 5.94
C ILE A 38 -1.81 7.07 5.96
N VAL A 39 -2.88 6.87 5.19
CA VAL A 39 -3.96 7.85 5.06
C VAL A 39 -5.30 7.19 5.36
N LYS A 40 -6.30 8.00 5.68
CA LYS A 40 -7.65 7.53 5.92
C LYS A 40 -8.40 7.44 4.59
N ASP A 41 -9.13 6.34 4.38
CA ASP A 41 -10.06 6.25 3.27
C ASP A 41 -11.29 7.12 3.61
N PRO A 42 -11.62 8.14 2.80
CA PRO A 42 -12.75 9.03 3.09
C PRO A 42 -14.10 8.33 3.08
N ASN A 43 -14.19 7.14 2.48
CA ASN A 43 -15.44 6.40 2.39
C ASN A 43 -15.63 5.38 3.51
N GLU A 44 -14.65 5.20 4.38
CA GLU A 44 -14.73 4.20 5.45
C GLU A 44 -14.92 4.85 6.81
N LYS A 45 -15.64 4.13 7.67
CA LYS A 45 -15.92 4.55 9.04
C LYS A 45 -15.24 3.60 10.01
N ASP A 46 -14.58 4.14 11.03
CA ASP A 46 -14.08 3.39 12.20
C ASP A 46 -13.16 2.21 11.89
N GLN A 47 -12.61 2.15 10.71
CA GLN A 47 -11.80 1.02 10.25
C GLN A 47 -10.48 0.85 10.99
N TYR A 48 -10.03 1.88 11.70
CA TYR A 48 -8.74 1.88 12.39
C TYR A 48 -8.88 1.70 13.90
N ALA A 49 -10.02 1.23 14.36
CA ALA A 49 -10.25 1.03 15.79
C ALA A 49 -9.30 0.00 16.39
N SER A 50 -8.93 -1.02 15.62
CA SER A 50 -7.91 -1.99 16.03
C SER A 50 -7.29 -2.63 14.80
N PHE A 51 -5.97 -2.77 14.79
CA PHE A 51 -5.25 -3.38 13.68
C PHE A 51 -4.74 -4.76 14.06
N SER A 52 -5.09 -5.77 13.26
CA SER A 52 -4.46 -7.08 13.32
C SER A 52 -3.28 -7.13 12.35
N GLU A 53 -2.42 -8.16 12.47
CA GLU A 53 -1.24 -8.29 11.62
C GLU A 53 -1.59 -8.47 10.14
N ASP A 54 -2.73 -9.08 9.85
CA ASP A 54 -3.21 -9.31 8.48
C ASP A 54 -4.16 -8.21 7.98
N GLN A 55 -4.31 -7.13 8.74
CA GLN A 55 -5.13 -6.01 8.32
C GLN A 55 -4.38 -5.15 7.30
N ARG A 56 -5.11 -4.66 6.30
CA ARG A 56 -4.54 -3.76 5.31
C ARG A 56 -4.76 -2.31 5.71
N LEU A 57 -3.74 -1.49 5.44
CA LEU A 57 -3.77 -0.05 5.65
C LEU A 57 -3.73 0.65 4.31
N LEU A 58 -4.44 1.77 4.19
CA LEU A 58 -4.38 2.57 2.97
C LEU A 58 -3.12 3.42 2.99
N VAL A 59 -2.25 3.20 2.02
CA VAL A 59 -0.96 3.89 1.91
C VAL A 59 -0.95 4.70 0.63
N GLN A 60 -0.73 6.01 0.75
CA GLN A 60 -0.54 6.89 -0.39
C GLN A 60 0.94 7.03 -0.67
N PHE A 61 1.38 6.59 -1.85
CA PHE A 61 2.80 6.59 -2.20
C PHE A 61 3.25 7.93 -2.76
N GLU A 62 4.52 8.27 -2.54
CA GLU A 62 5.13 9.47 -3.12
C GLU A 62 5.35 9.31 -4.63
N LYS A 63 5.58 8.08 -5.09
CA LYS A 63 5.69 7.79 -6.52
C LYS A 63 4.31 7.80 -7.18
N ASP A 64 4.28 8.26 -8.43
CA ASP A 64 3.07 8.18 -9.25
C ASP A 64 2.88 6.74 -9.71
N VAL A 65 1.94 6.02 -9.10
CA VAL A 65 1.71 4.61 -9.44
C VAL A 65 1.26 4.43 -10.89
N LYS A 66 0.55 5.40 -11.45
CA LYS A 66 0.11 5.34 -12.84
C LYS A 66 1.29 5.44 -13.81
N SER A 67 2.32 6.20 -13.47
CA SER A 67 3.51 6.33 -14.31
C SER A 67 4.30 5.02 -14.38
N LEU A 68 4.10 4.13 -13.41
CA LEU A 68 4.69 2.78 -13.41
C LEU A 68 3.84 1.77 -14.16
N GLY A 69 2.73 2.20 -14.77
CA GLY A 69 1.79 1.32 -15.45
C GLY A 69 0.84 0.57 -14.50
N LEU A 70 0.74 1.01 -13.25
CA LEU A 70 -0.10 0.36 -12.25
C LEU A 70 -1.46 1.05 -12.15
N GLU A 71 -2.48 0.26 -11.81
CA GLU A 71 -3.82 0.76 -11.59
C GLU A 71 -4.03 1.14 -10.13
N CYS A 72 -4.71 2.27 -9.91
CA CYS A 72 -5.16 2.71 -8.59
C CYS A 72 -6.67 2.78 -8.60
N HIS A 73 -7.32 1.92 -7.81
CA HIS A 73 -8.77 1.82 -7.74
C HIS A 73 -9.39 2.57 -6.55
N ASN A 74 -8.56 3.27 -5.78
CA ASN A 74 -9.01 3.95 -4.57
C ASN A 74 -9.36 5.40 -4.87
N ASN A 75 -10.21 6.00 -4.01
CA ASN A 75 -10.58 7.41 -4.14
C ASN A 75 -9.42 8.36 -3.83
N VAL A 76 -8.44 7.90 -3.09
CA VAL A 76 -7.21 8.66 -2.83
C VAL A 76 -6.21 8.31 -3.92
N ASP A 77 -5.69 9.32 -4.62
CA ASP A 77 -4.72 9.10 -5.70
C ASP A 77 -3.43 8.46 -5.17
N ASN A 78 -2.83 7.60 -5.97
CA ASN A 78 -1.56 6.93 -5.66
C ASN A 78 -1.60 6.08 -4.39
N SER A 79 -2.78 5.56 -4.03
CA SER A 79 -2.95 4.80 -2.80
C SER A 79 -3.27 3.34 -3.07
N LEU A 80 -2.80 2.49 -2.17
CA LEU A 80 -3.03 1.05 -2.22
C LEU A 80 -3.30 0.53 -0.81
N TRP A 81 -4.11 -0.51 -0.72
CA TRP A 81 -4.33 -1.24 0.52
C TRP A 81 -3.19 -2.25 0.70
N ILE A 82 -2.35 -2.01 1.71
CA ILE A 82 -1.13 -2.78 1.96
C ILE A 82 -1.24 -3.47 3.32
N LEU A 83 -0.82 -4.73 3.39
CA LEU A 83 -0.75 -5.45 4.66
C LEU A 83 0.20 -4.74 5.61
N LYS A 84 -0.20 -4.62 6.88
CA LYS A 84 0.63 -4.00 7.90
C LYS A 84 2.01 -4.65 7.97
N SER A 85 2.08 -5.98 7.80
CA SER A 85 3.34 -6.73 7.82
C SER A 85 4.26 -6.43 6.64
N ASP A 86 3.72 -5.84 5.56
CA ASP A 86 4.52 -5.46 4.38
C ASP A 86 5.17 -4.08 4.53
N LEU A 87 4.91 -3.37 5.62
CA LEU A 87 5.37 -2.00 5.83
C LEU A 87 6.43 -1.94 6.93
N ALA A 88 7.40 -1.06 6.73
CA ALA A 88 8.38 -0.68 7.74
C ALA A 88 8.15 0.79 8.11
N GLU A 89 8.20 1.10 9.39
CA GLU A 89 8.13 2.48 9.87
C GLU A 89 9.45 3.20 9.58
N LEU A 90 9.34 4.47 9.24
CA LEU A 90 10.51 5.31 9.00
C LEU A 90 10.89 6.10 10.26
#